data_75947f2573f4a1aa35b2321f1e2424f0
#
_entry.id   75947f2573f4a1aa35b2321f1e2424f0
#
_cell.length_a   1.000
_cell.length_b   1.000
_cell.length_c   1.000
_cell.angle_alpha   90.00
_cell.angle_beta   90.00
_cell.angle_gamma   90.00
#
_symmetry.space_group_name_H-M   'P 1'
#
loop_
_entity.id
_entity.type
_entity.pdbx_description
1 polymer ?
#
loop_
_entity_poly.entity_id
_entity_poly.type
_entity_poly.pdbx_seq_one_letter_code
_entity_poly.pdbx_strand_id
1 'polypeptide(L)'
;LCRLGIVELNRTEVKAPFDGYVENIVKPGNFIQRGEICATIIELSPITFVAEVPEAKIKDIFEGLQVKIDLITDETISSNLTFVSKSASPATRTFRVEAEFENVTGAVRDGITGTMHISTQPILAHKITASVLLLTDEGNIGVRTVNSESKVEFHSIKIIKDTADGLWVSGIPQFSNLIVQGQGFVENGQTVAVTNLA
;
A
#
# COMPACT_ATOMS: atom_id res chain seq x y z
N LEU A 1 -49.65 -27.17 -21.68
CA LEU A 1 -49.69 -27.75 -20.32
C LEU A 1 -48.38 -28.47 -19.96
N CYS A 2 -47.74 -29.25 -20.86
CA CYS A 2 -46.48 -29.95 -20.56
C CYS A 2 -45.26 -29.02 -20.33
N ARG A 3 -45.19 -27.85 -20.95
CA ARG A 3 -44.07 -26.92 -20.76
C ARG A 3 -44.00 -26.29 -19.35
N LEU A 4 -45.16 -26.04 -18.74
CA LEU A 4 -45.22 -25.52 -17.36
C LEU A 4 -44.77 -26.56 -16.34
N GLY A 5 -45.12 -27.82 -16.52
CA GLY A 5 -44.73 -28.91 -15.61
C GLY A 5 -43.22 -29.20 -15.63
N ILE A 6 -42.53 -29.08 -16.78
CA ILE A 6 -41.06 -29.24 -16.87
C ILE A 6 -40.32 -28.09 -16.19
N VAL A 7 -40.84 -26.86 -16.32
CA VAL A 7 -40.24 -25.68 -15.64
C VAL A 7 -40.40 -25.77 -14.12
N GLU A 8 -41.50 -26.28 -13.62
CA GLU A 8 -41.71 -26.50 -12.19
C GLU A 8 -40.84 -27.64 -11.66
N LEU A 9 -40.66 -28.73 -12.41
CA LEU A 9 -39.80 -29.84 -12.02
C LEU A 9 -38.31 -29.40 -11.94
N ASN A 10 -37.86 -28.57 -12.89
CA ASN A 10 -36.47 -28.02 -12.85
C ASN A 10 -36.22 -27.08 -11.66
N ARG A 11 -37.28 -26.52 -11.06
CA ARG A 11 -37.17 -25.68 -9.86
C ARG A 11 -37.06 -26.46 -8.56
N THR A 12 -37.21 -27.79 -8.60
CA THR A 12 -37.03 -28.65 -7.43
C THR A 12 -35.57 -28.99 -7.17
N GLU A 13 -34.71 -28.75 -8.15
CA GLU A 13 -33.25 -28.90 -8.02
C GLU A 13 -32.59 -27.53 -8.04
N VAL A 14 -31.93 -27.16 -6.94
CA VAL A 14 -31.09 -25.95 -6.85
C VAL A 14 -29.66 -26.37 -7.05
N LYS A 15 -29.03 -25.93 -8.14
CA LYS A 15 -27.65 -26.24 -8.48
C LYS A 15 -26.76 -25.04 -8.19
N ALA A 16 -25.51 -25.31 -7.75
CA ALA A 16 -24.49 -24.30 -7.64
C ALA A 16 -24.24 -23.63 -9.00
N PRO A 17 -24.21 -22.31 -9.10
CA PRO A 17 -23.95 -21.59 -10.33
C PRO A 17 -22.46 -21.59 -10.74
N PHE A 18 -21.56 -21.88 -9.81
CA PHE A 18 -20.11 -21.96 -9.99
C PHE A 18 -19.50 -22.97 -9.01
N ASP A 19 -18.24 -23.33 -9.23
CA ASP A 19 -17.49 -24.22 -8.34
C ASP A 19 -17.04 -23.43 -7.10
N GLY A 20 -17.29 -23.96 -5.90
CA GLY A 20 -16.99 -23.26 -4.66
C GLY A 20 -17.24 -24.11 -3.42
N TYR A 21 -17.05 -23.50 -2.26
CA TYR A 21 -17.29 -24.09 -0.97
C TYR A 21 -18.68 -23.72 -0.45
N VAL A 22 -19.43 -24.73 0.00
CA VAL A 22 -20.72 -24.51 0.63
C VAL A 22 -20.52 -24.13 2.10
N GLU A 23 -20.78 -22.86 2.44
CA GLU A 23 -20.65 -22.37 3.80
C GLU A 23 -21.86 -22.73 4.64
N ASN A 24 -23.05 -22.54 4.09
CA ASN A 24 -24.29 -22.79 4.78
C ASN A 24 -25.29 -23.46 3.84
N ILE A 25 -26.01 -24.45 4.32
CA ILE A 25 -27.07 -25.13 3.60
C ILE A 25 -28.23 -25.43 4.55
N VAL A 26 -29.45 -25.21 4.08
CA VAL A 26 -30.67 -25.53 4.84
C VAL A 26 -30.78 -27.04 5.05
N LYS A 27 -31.07 -27.44 6.29
CA LYS A 27 -31.19 -28.86 6.64
C LYS A 27 -32.41 -29.50 6.02
N PRO A 28 -32.34 -30.77 5.60
CA PRO A 28 -33.53 -31.53 5.14
C PRO A 28 -34.65 -31.48 6.17
N GLY A 29 -35.85 -31.27 5.69
CA GLY A 29 -37.03 -31.15 6.54
C GLY A 29 -37.46 -29.72 6.92
N ASN A 30 -36.58 -28.74 6.68
CA ASN A 30 -36.95 -27.32 6.86
C ASN A 30 -37.82 -26.83 5.71
N PHE A 31 -38.80 -26.01 6.05
CA PHE A 31 -39.61 -25.30 5.07
C PHE A 31 -38.88 -24.00 4.69
N ILE A 32 -38.71 -23.76 3.41
CA ILE A 32 -38.11 -22.54 2.85
C ILE A 32 -39.16 -21.77 2.10
N GLN A 33 -39.30 -20.49 2.40
CA GLN A 33 -40.20 -19.60 1.69
C GLN A 33 -39.61 -19.18 0.34
N ARG A 34 -40.48 -18.77 -0.59
CA ARG A 34 -40.04 -18.29 -1.89
C ARG A 34 -39.20 -17.01 -1.75
N GLY A 35 -37.93 -17.04 -2.23
CA GLY A 35 -36.99 -15.93 -2.11
C GLY A 35 -36.07 -16.03 -0.89
N GLU A 36 -36.22 -17.06 -0.06
CA GLU A 36 -35.34 -17.31 1.07
C GLU A 36 -34.02 -18.00 0.62
N ILE A 37 -32.93 -17.70 1.29
CA ILE A 37 -31.60 -18.24 0.98
C ILE A 37 -31.56 -19.72 1.40
N CYS A 38 -31.31 -20.61 0.45
CA CYS A 38 -31.21 -22.06 0.72
C CYS A 38 -29.78 -22.54 0.94
N ALA A 39 -28.80 -21.86 0.33
CA ALA A 39 -27.38 -22.16 0.51
C ALA A 39 -26.54 -20.90 0.23
N THR A 40 -25.39 -20.81 0.87
CA THR A 40 -24.35 -19.82 0.57
C THR A 40 -23.13 -20.55 0.03
N ILE A 41 -22.67 -20.13 -1.15
CA ILE A 41 -21.50 -20.71 -1.81
C ILE A 41 -20.44 -19.60 -1.92
N ILE A 42 -19.22 -19.93 -1.55
CA ILE A 42 -18.08 -19.01 -1.58
C ILE A 42 -17.05 -19.55 -2.57
N GLU A 43 -16.59 -18.68 -3.47
CA GLU A 43 -15.43 -18.93 -4.31
C GLU A 43 -14.19 -18.46 -3.54
N LEU A 44 -13.23 -19.36 -3.33
CA LEU A 44 -12.00 -19.08 -2.60
C LEU A 44 -10.77 -18.95 -3.51
N SER A 45 -10.93 -19.02 -4.81
CA SER A 45 -9.83 -18.80 -5.76
C SER A 45 -10.40 -18.27 -7.09
N PRO A 46 -10.00 -17.05 -7.50
CA PRO A 46 -9.06 -16.16 -6.81
C PRO A 46 -9.68 -15.50 -5.56
N ILE A 47 -8.82 -15.09 -4.61
CA ILE A 47 -9.22 -14.21 -3.51
C ILE A 47 -8.86 -12.77 -3.85
N THR A 48 -9.80 -11.86 -3.60
CA THR A 48 -9.58 -10.42 -3.70
C THR A 48 -9.29 -9.83 -2.33
N PHE A 49 -8.08 -9.32 -2.14
CA PHE A 49 -7.72 -8.57 -0.94
C PHE A 49 -8.01 -7.08 -1.15
N VAL A 50 -8.82 -6.53 -0.28
CA VAL A 50 -9.28 -5.13 -0.35
C VAL A 50 -8.57 -4.30 0.71
N ALA A 51 -8.01 -3.17 0.31
CA ALA A 51 -7.42 -2.20 1.24
C ALA A 51 -7.86 -0.77 0.91
N GLU A 52 -7.66 0.14 1.85
CA GLU A 52 -7.99 1.54 1.70
C GLU A 52 -6.73 2.40 1.81
N VAL A 53 -6.52 3.27 0.82
CA VAL A 53 -5.37 4.17 0.73
C VAL A 53 -5.81 5.60 0.99
N PRO A 54 -5.19 6.32 1.95
CA PRO A 54 -5.48 7.73 2.19
C PRO A 54 -5.22 8.62 0.96
N GLU A 55 -6.05 9.65 0.78
CA GLU A 55 -5.95 10.62 -0.33
C GLU A 55 -4.53 11.19 -0.50
N ALA A 56 -3.85 11.48 0.59
CA ALA A 56 -2.49 12.03 0.56
C ALA A 56 -1.44 11.11 -0.10
N LYS A 57 -1.74 9.81 -0.24
CA LYS A 57 -0.82 8.78 -0.77
C LYS A 57 -1.24 8.20 -2.12
N ILE A 58 -2.41 8.56 -2.64
CA ILE A 58 -2.96 7.95 -3.85
C ILE A 58 -2.22 8.31 -5.14
N LYS A 59 -1.52 9.46 -5.15
CA LYS A 59 -0.89 10.02 -6.35
C LYS A 59 0.02 9.05 -7.09
N ASP A 60 0.76 8.23 -6.34
CA ASP A 60 1.77 7.33 -6.90
C ASP A 60 1.29 5.86 -6.94
N ILE A 61 -0.04 5.64 -6.78
CA ILE A 61 -0.66 4.32 -6.77
C ILE A 61 -1.51 4.13 -8.02
N PHE A 62 -1.22 3.07 -8.76
CA PHE A 62 -1.90 2.69 -10.00
C PHE A 62 -1.96 1.17 -10.15
N GLU A 63 -2.85 0.70 -11.02
CA GLU A 63 -3.00 -0.72 -11.34
C GLU A 63 -1.71 -1.30 -11.90
N GLY A 64 -1.39 -2.54 -11.51
CA GLY A 64 -0.17 -3.24 -11.90
C GLY A 64 1.02 -3.06 -10.95
N LEU A 65 0.92 -2.17 -9.93
CA LEU A 65 1.97 -2.07 -8.91
C LEU A 65 2.07 -3.36 -8.10
N GLN A 66 3.31 -3.75 -7.82
CA GLN A 66 3.61 -4.91 -6.98
C GLN A 66 3.17 -4.65 -5.54
N VAL A 67 2.48 -5.62 -4.97
CA VAL A 67 2.04 -5.58 -3.58
C VAL A 67 2.50 -6.84 -2.84
N LYS A 68 2.80 -6.64 -1.57
CA LYS A 68 3.06 -7.68 -0.61
C LYS A 68 1.97 -7.61 0.46
N ILE A 69 1.28 -8.71 0.69
CA ILE A 69 0.20 -8.80 1.66
C ILE A 69 0.67 -9.71 2.79
N ASP A 70 0.84 -9.13 3.97
CA ASP A 70 1.17 -9.88 5.19
C ASP A 70 -0.14 -10.14 5.95
N LEU A 71 -0.57 -11.40 5.96
CA LEU A 71 -1.78 -11.85 6.65
C LEU A 71 -1.53 -11.98 8.15
N ILE A 72 -2.60 -11.89 8.94
CA ILE A 72 -2.54 -12.07 10.40
C ILE A 72 -2.08 -13.48 10.80
N THR A 73 -2.10 -14.43 9.88
CA THR A 73 -1.61 -15.82 10.05
C THR A 73 -0.11 -15.97 9.81
N ASP A 74 0.65 -14.88 9.74
CA ASP A 74 2.08 -14.83 9.41
C ASP A 74 2.43 -15.32 7.99
N GLU A 75 1.43 -15.53 7.15
CA GLU A 75 1.63 -15.82 5.73
C GLU A 75 1.81 -14.53 4.93
N THR A 76 2.75 -14.56 3.99
CA THR A 76 3.02 -13.45 3.08
C THR A 76 2.69 -13.84 1.66
N ILE A 77 1.89 -13.02 0.99
CA ILE A 77 1.45 -13.20 -0.38
C ILE A 77 1.98 -12.05 -1.23
N SER A 78 2.54 -12.36 -2.39
CA SER A 78 2.94 -11.38 -3.38
C SER A 78 1.95 -11.38 -4.53
N SER A 79 1.47 -10.20 -4.91
CA SER A 79 0.54 -10.02 -6.01
C SER A 79 0.76 -8.65 -6.66
N ASN A 80 -0.16 -8.27 -7.55
CA ASN A 80 -0.19 -6.93 -8.15
C ASN A 80 -1.56 -6.29 -7.87
N LEU A 81 -1.59 -4.95 -7.82
CA LEU A 81 -2.86 -4.24 -7.77
C LEU A 81 -3.65 -4.48 -9.06
N THR A 82 -4.87 -4.99 -8.91
CA THR A 82 -5.80 -5.25 -10.02
C THR A 82 -6.78 -4.11 -10.21
N PHE A 83 -7.07 -3.37 -9.13
CA PHE A 83 -8.01 -2.26 -9.18
C PHE A 83 -7.60 -1.12 -8.25
N VAL A 84 -7.77 0.11 -8.73
CA VAL A 84 -7.62 1.36 -7.95
C VAL A 84 -8.83 2.24 -8.20
N SER A 85 -9.62 2.49 -7.16
CA SER A 85 -10.80 3.34 -7.25
C SER A 85 -10.44 4.75 -7.70
N LYS A 86 -11.26 5.33 -8.58
CA LYS A 86 -11.14 6.73 -9.03
C LYS A 86 -11.97 7.71 -8.18
N SER A 87 -12.72 7.19 -7.21
CA SER A 87 -13.54 7.98 -6.30
C SER A 87 -13.18 7.68 -4.87
N ALA A 88 -12.96 8.73 -4.08
CA ALA A 88 -12.72 8.58 -2.65
C ALA A 88 -14.03 8.31 -1.91
N SER A 89 -13.96 7.50 -0.87
CA SER A 89 -15.04 7.37 0.11
C SER A 89 -15.23 8.69 0.85
N PRO A 90 -16.42 9.31 0.82
CA PRO A 90 -16.65 10.59 1.49
C PRO A 90 -16.49 10.52 3.01
N ALA A 91 -16.74 9.36 3.61
CA ALA A 91 -16.69 9.15 5.05
C ALA A 91 -15.25 9.05 5.58
N THR A 92 -14.38 8.33 4.86
CA THR A 92 -13.01 8.02 5.33
C THR A 92 -11.93 8.83 4.58
N ARG A 93 -12.28 9.45 3.43
CA ARG A 93 -11.33 10.10 2.51
C ARG A 93 -10.23 9.16 2.05
N THR A 94 -10.60 7.93 1.78
CA THR A 94 -9.72 6.88 1.30
C THR A 94 -10.17 6.38 -0.06
N PHE A 95 -9.22 5.84 -0.83
CA PHE A 95 -9.46 5.17 -2.10
C PHE A 95 -9.35 3.67 -1.91
N ARG A 96 -10.34 2.92 -2.37
CA ARG A 96 -10.31 1.47 -2.39
C ARG A 96 -9.32 0.97 -3.41
N VAL A 97 -8.48 0.02 -3.01
CA VAL A 97 -7.55 -0.71 -3.86
C VAL A 97 -7.76 -2.20 -3.67
N GLU A 98 -7.54 -2.98 -4.72
CA GLU A 98 -7.75 -4.42 -4.71
C GLU A 98 -6.53 -5.12 -5.33
N ALA A 99 -6.19 -6.26 -4.75
CA ALA A 99 -5.20 -7.18 -5.28
C ALA A 99 -5.76 -8.59 -5.25
N GLU A 100 -5.66 -9.29 -6.38
CA GLU A 100 -6.13 -10.66 -6.52
C GLU A 100 -4.95 -11.63 -6.48
N PHE A 101 -5.18 -12.78 -5.88
CA PHE A 101 -4.22 -13.88 -5.87
C PHE A 101 -4.91 -15.23 -5.90
N GLU A 102 -4.24 -16.20 -6.52
CA GLU A 102 -4.70 -17.57 -6.59
C GLU A 102 -4.52 -18.28 -5.24
N ASN A 103 -5.59 -18.86 -4.74
CA ASN A 103 -5.63 -19.62 -3.50
C ASN A 103 -5.85 -21.11 -3.77
N VAL A 104 -4.95 -21.69 -4.55
CA VAL A 104 -5.09 -23.08 -5.06
C VAL A 104 -5.25 -24.11 -3.95
N THR A 105 -4.61 -23.90 -2.80
CA THR A 105 -4.67 -24.82 -1.66
C THR A 105 -5.88 -24.59 -0.76
N GLY A 106 -6.60 -23.50 -0.93
CA GLY A 106 -7.67 -23.10 -0.01
C GLY A 106 -7.18 -22.75 1.41
N ALA A 107 -5.89 -22.50 1.58
CA ALA A 107 -5.30 -22.20 2.89
C ALA A 107 -5.79 -20.85 3.44
N VAL A 108 -5.93 -19.87 2.57
CA VAL A 108 -6.45 -18.54 2.94
C VAL A 108 -7.97 -18.58 2.95
N ARG A 109 -8.55 -18.18 4.07
CA ARG A 109 -10.01 -18.16 4.27
C ARG A 109 -10.58 -16.78 3.93
N ASP A 110 -11.84 -16.76 3.52
CA ASP A 110 -12.57 -15.51 3.37
C ASP A 110 -12.68 -14.73 4.69
N GLY A 111 -12.64 -13.40 4.59
CA GLY A 111 -12.72 -12.51 5.76
C GLY A 111 -11.44 -12.37 6.57
N ILE A 112 -10.32 -12.97 6.15
CA ILE A 112 -9.05 -12.81 6.85
C ILE A 112 -8.52 -11.37 6.70
N THR A 113 -7.91 -10.84 7.77
CA THR A 113 -7.29 -9.52 7.77
C THR A 113 -5.79 -9.61 7.53
N GLY A 114 -5.23 -8.52 7.00
CA GLY A 114 -3.79 -8.41 6.77
C GLY A 114 -3.38 -6.97 6.46
N THR A 115 -2.10 -6.78 6.19
CA THR A 115 -1.53 -5.49 5.80
C THR A 115 -1.01 -5.56 4.38
N MET A 116 -1.48 -4.66 3.52
CA MET A 116 -1.00 -4.55 2.14
C MET A 116 0.13 -3.52 2.07
N HIS A 117 1.31 -3.94 1.65
CA HIS A 117 2.45 -3.09 1.35
C HIS A 117 2.52 -2.88 -0.15
N ILE A 118 2.30 -1.65 -0.60
CA ILE A 118 2.33 -1.29 -2.03
C ILE A 118 3.71 -0.73 -2.36
N SER A 119 4.40 -1.36 -3.32
CA SER A 119 5.71 -0.93 -3.79
C SER A 119 5.54 0.19 -4.81
N THR A 120 5.86 1.43 -4.42
CA THR A 120 5.90 2.57 -5.33
C THR A 120 7.27 2.70 -5.98
N GLN A 121 7.44 3.67 -6.88
CA GLN A 121 8.74 3.90 -7.51
C GLN A 121 9.83 4.22 -6.48
N PRO A 122 11.05 3.69 -6.65
CA PRO A 122 12.15 4.03 -5.76
C PRO A 122 12.50 5.51 -5.90
N ILE A 123 12.66 6.17 -4.75
CA ILE A 123 13.13 7.56 -4.68
C ILE A 123 14.56 7.55 -4.15
N LEU A 124 15.40 8.43 -4.73
CA LEU A 124 16.71 8.66 -4.17
C LEU A 124 16.57 9.29 -2.78
N ALA A 125 17.05 8.58 -1.78
CA ALA A 125 16.99 9.02 -0.40
C ALA A 125 18.33 8.80 0.30
N HIS A 126 18.67 9.73 1.17
CA HIS A 126 19.88 9.68 2.01
C HIS A 126 19.46 9.53 3.47
N LYS A 127 20.18 8.68 4.20
CA LYS A 127 20.02 8.58 5.65
C LYS A 127 20.95 9.57 6.33
N ILE A 128 20.38 10.50 7.08
CA ILE A 128 21.12 11.55 7.81
C ILE A 128 20.69 11.59 9.27
N THR A 129 21.52 12.20 10.11
CA THR A 129 21.17 12.49 11.49
C THR A 129 20.35 13.76 11.59
N ALA A 130 19.43 13.85 12.56
CA ALA A 130 18.62 15.04 12.76
C ALA A 130 19.45 16.30 13.09
N SER A 131 20.65 16.12 13.63
CA SER A 131 21.57 17.21 14.01
C SER A 131 22.09 18.04 12.84
N VAL A 132 22.05 17.52 11.61
CA VAL A 132 22.52 18.25 10.41
C VAL A 132 21.40 19.06 9.74
N LEU A 133 20.18 18.96 10.23
CA LEU A 133 19.07 19.73 9.71
C LEU A 133 19.21 21.21 10.07
N LEU A 134 18.85 22.03 9.11
CA LEU A 134 18.77 23.47 9.25
C LEU A 134 17.36 23.94 8.88
N LEU A 135 16.89 24.95 9.60
CA LEU A 135 15.69 25.67 9.25
C LEU A 135 16.10 27.05 8.75
N THR A 136 15.65 27.43 7.56
CA THR A 136 15.85 28.78 7.03
C THR A 136 14.86 29.74 7.67
N ASP A 137 15.14 31.03 7.60
CA ASP A 137 14.26 32.10 8.07
C ASP A 137 12.88 32.09 7.36
N GLU A 138 12.84 31.50 6.18
CA GLU A 138 11.63 31.30 5.37
C GLU A 138 10.82 30.06 5.79
N GLY A 139 11.31 29.28 6.78
CA GLY A 139 10.64 28.07 7.28
C GLY A 139 10.95 26.81 6.48
N ASN A 140 11.90 26.82 5.55
CA ASN A 140 12.29 25.64 4.78
C ASN A 140 13.29 24.78 5.56
N ILE A 141 13.03 23.47 5.62
CA ILE A 141 13.97 22.51 6.19
C ILE A 141 14.96 22.07 5.10
N GLY A 142 16.23 22.08 5.42
CA GLY A 142 17.28 21.67 4.48
C GLY A 142 18.56 21.24 5.15
N VAL A 143 19.55 20.96 4.32
CA VAL A 143 20.92 20.63 4.72
C VAL A 143 21.92 21.46 3.91
N ARG A 144 23.12 21.59 4.42
CA ARG A 144 24.23 22.23 3.70
C ARG A 144 25.23 21.18 3.24
N THR A 145 25.62 21.28 1.98
CA THR A 145 26.66 20.45 1.36
C THR A 145 27.81 21.33 0.89
N VAL A 146 28.95 20.73 0.59
CA VAL A 146 30.07 21.40 -0.05
C VAL A 146 30.28 20.82 -1.43
N ASN A 147 30.29 21.68 -2.44
CA ASN A 147 30.53 21.29 -3.83
C ASN A 147 32.05 21.10 -4.12
N SER A 148 32.39 20.72 -5.36
CA SER A 148 33.75 20.50 -5.83
C SER A 148 34.65 21.73 -5.76
N GLU A 149 34.08 22.95 -5.73
CA GLU A 149 34.76 24.22 -5.61
C GLU A 149 34.96 24.66 -4.14
N SER A 150 34.66 23.77 -3.17
CA SER A 150 34.68 24.08 -1.74
C SER A 150 33.70 25.19 -1.34
N LYS A 151 32.61 25.36 -2.07
CA LYS A 151 31.52 26.29 -1.75
C LYS A 151 30.36 25.58 -1.11
N VAL A 152 29.73 26.24 -0.15
CA VAL A 152 28.54 25.76 0.57
C VAL A 152 27.30 25.92 -0.31
N GLU A 153 26.54 24.87 -0.42
CA GLU A 153 25.24 24.84 -1.10
C GLU A 153 24.13 24.37 -0.14
N PHE A 154 23.02 25.11 -0.10
CA PHE A 154 21.84 24.71 0.67
C PHE A 154 20.90 23.89 -0.22
N HIS A 155 20.49 22.72 0.27
CA HIS A 155 19.49 21.88 -0.37
C HIS A 155 18.26 21.76 0.52
N SER A 156 17.13 22.20 0.00
CA SER A 156 15.82 21.94 0.64
C SER A 156 15.53 20.46 0.55
N ILE A 157 15.12 19.85 1.66
CA ILE A 157 14.88 18.43 1.75
C ILE A 157 13.41 18.14 2.08
N LYS A 158 12.99 16.91 1.73
CA LYS A 158 11.74 16.34 2.18
C LYS A 158 12.03 15.11 3.02
N ILE A 159 11.52 15.09 4.26
CA ILE A 159 11.62 13.91 5.13
C ILE A 159 10.66 12.84 4.60
N ILE A 160 11.20 11.67 4.27
CA ILE A 160 10.44 10.51 3.75
C ILE A 160 10.05 9.61 4.91
N LYS A 161 11.00 9.33 5.81
CA LYS A 161 10.80 8.43 6.94
C LYS A 161 11.68 8.84 8.11
N ASP A 162 11.09 8.83 9.29
CA ASP A 162 11.80 8.97 10.57
C ASP A 162 12.00 7.57 11.17
N THR A 163 13.24 7.27 11.58
CA THR A 163 13.63 6.00 12.20
C THR A 163 14.49 6.25 13.42
N ALA A 164 14.55 5.29 14.34
CA ALA A 164 15.38 5.38 15.53
C ALA A 164 16.87 5.67 15.23
N ASP A 165 17.35 5.27 14.04
CA ASP A 165 18.75 5.40 13.62
C ASP A 165 19.00 6.63 12.75
N GLY A 166 18.00 7.47 12.47
CA GLY A 166 18.12 8.67 11.64
C GLY A 166 16.95 8.90 10.69
N LEU A 167 17.08 9.99 9.94
CA LEU A 167 16.05 10.47 9.02
C LEU A 167 16.39 10.09 7.59
N TRP A 168 15.45 9.52 6.87
CA TRP A 168 15.54 9.34 5.42
C TRP A 168 14.98 10.56 4.74
N VAL A 169 15.80 11.22 3.93
CA VAL A 169 15.48 12.47 3.26
C VAL A 169 15.74 12.39 1.76
N SER A 170 14.93 13.09 0.98
CA SER A 170 15.17 13.33 -0.45
C SER A 170 15.43 14.80 -0.71
N GLY A 171 15.97 15.13 -1.89
CA GLY A 171 16.29 16.50 -2.29
C GLY A 171 17.79 16.80 -2.29
N ILE A 172 18.63 15.82 -1.92
CA ILE A 172 20.09 15.92 -1.97
C ILE A 172 20.59 15.16 -3.21
N PRO A 173 21.59 15.68 -3.96
CA PRO A 173 22.20 14.93 -5.06
C PRO A 173 22.79 13.60 -4.61
N GLN A 174 22.88 12.62 -5.53
CA GLN A 174 23.30 11.25 -5.23
C GLN A 174 24.64 11.16 -4.52
N PHE A 175 25.60 12.00 -4.91
CA PHE A 175 26.89 12.14 -4.28
C PHE A 175 27.04 13.57 -3.78
N SER A 176 27.11 13.74 -2.47
CA SER A 176 27.20 15.05 -1.83
C SER A 176 28.03 14.97 -0.56
N ASN A 177 28.90 15.96 -0.36
CA ASN A 177 29.64 16.11 0.89
C ASN A 177 28.77 16.91 1.88
N LEU A 178 28.12 16.22 2.79
CA LEU A 178 27.25 16.83 3.78
C LEU A 178 28.07 17.49 4.90
N ILE A 179 27.75 18.72 5.26
CA ILE A 179 28.34 19.37 6.43
C ILE A 179 27.67 18.82 7.68
N VAL A 180 28.40 18.03 8.44
CA VAL A 180 27.88 17.39 9.67
C VAL A 180 28.26 18.16 10.95
N GLN A 181 29.18 19.08 10.85
CA GLN A 181 29.62 19.93 11.96
C GLN A 181 29.90 21.33 11.44
N GLY A 182 29.45 22.37 12.16
CA GLY A 182 29.63 23.76 11.77
C GLY A 182 28.61 24.30 10.75
N GLN A 183 27.59 23.50 10.41
CA GLN A 183 26.57 23.87 9.42
C GLN A 183 25.80 25.16 9.75
N GLY A 184 25.68 25.53 11.02
CA GLY A 184 25.00 26.76 11.45
C GLY A 184 25.85 28.04 11.27
N PHE A 185 27.15 27.92 11.06
CA PHE A 185 28.09 29.05 11.02
C PHE A 185 28.52 29.45 9.61
N VAL A 186 28.07 28.75 8.59
CA VAL A 186 28.46 29.01 7.20
C VAL A 186 27.22 29.43 6.40
N GLU A 187 27.43 30.28 5.39
CA GLU A 187 26.36 30.78 4.53
C GLU A 187 26.42 30.15 3.13
N ASN A 188 25.30 30.18 2.42
CA ASN A 188 25.21 29.68 1.05
C ASN A 188 26.17 30.44 0.13
N GLY A 189 26.97 29.72 -0.67
CA GLY A 189 27.98 30.29 -1.56
C GLY A 189 29.31 30.60 -0.89
N GLN A 190 29.46 30.50 0.44
CA GLN A 190 30.70 30.71 1.17
C GLN A 190 31.73 29.62 0.85
N THR A 191 32.99 30.01 0.64
CA THR A 191 34.10 29.06 0.48
C THR A 191 34.58 28.61 1.85
N VAL A 192 34.71 27.31 2.05
CA VAL A 192 35.05 26.69 3.32
C VAL A 192 36.24 25.73 3.20
N ALA A 193 37.02 25.59 4.26
CA ALA A 193 38.00 24.52 4.36
C ALA A 193 37.31 23.25 4.87
N VAL A 194 37.46 22.15 4.13
CA VAL A 194 36.77 20.88 4.43
C VAL A 194 37.73 19.95 5.14
N THR A 195 37.32 19.39 6.27
CA THR A 195 37.97 18.26 6.91
C THR A 195 37.03 17.05 6.86
N ASN A 196 37.44 15.98 6.19
CA ASN A 196 36.66 14.78 6.14
C ASN A 196 36.68 14.06 7.49
N LEU A 197 35.51 13.72 8.01
CA LEU A 197 35.39 12.79 9.12
C LEU A 197 35.59 11.38 8.56
N ALA A 198 36.54 10.64 9.09
CA ALA A 198 36.82 9.26 8.73
C ALA A 198 35.72 8.33 9.27
#